data_8b826bba871cbbbf0b041b8dd3bd8d66
#
_entry.id   8b826bba871cbbbf0b041b8dd3bd8d66
#
_cell.length_a   1.000
_cell.length_b   1.000
_cell.length_c   1.000
_cell.angle_alpha   90.00
_cell.angle_beta   90.00
_cell.angle_gamma   90.00
#
_symmetry.space_group_name_H-M   'P 1'
#
loop_
_entity.id
_entity.type
_entity.pdbx_description
1 polymer ?
#
loop_
_entity_poly.entity_id
_entity_poly.type
_entity_poly.pdbx_seq_one_letter_code
_entity_poly.pdbx_strand_id
1 'polypeptide(L)'
;SLGAVVSIIDSLQVNNLASFSATSEDSVNRVLYLRILNERQRLLQDAEIPLFVQDARNYHALCKLINEIKPQVVIQLAAVSHANKSNKDPYSTFDHSFRTLENALDASKKRVEHFIYFSSSMVYGHFHDVAVTEESNCNPLGIYGALKYGGEKLVIAYNQVFDLPYTIVRPSALYGERCVSRRV
;
A
#
# COMPACT_ATOMS: atom_id res chain seq x y z
N SER A 1 19.69 -7.76 -9.35
CA SER A 1 18.34 -8.29 -9.13
C SER A 1 18.47 -9.69 -8.55
N LEU A 2 17.60 -10.02 -7.60
CA LEU A 2 17.55 -11.38 -6.98
C LEU A 2 16.76 -12.38 -7.85
N GLY A 3 16.52 -12.05 -9.13
CA GLY A 3 15.83 -12.93 -10.08
C GLY A 3 14.29 -12.91 -9.98
N ALA A 4 13.68 -12.06 -9.15
CA ALA A 4 12.24 -11.95 -9.09
C ALA A 4 11.67 -11.26 -10.35
N VAL A 5 10.62 -11.83 -10.93
CA VAL A 5 9.81 -11.18 -11.98
C VAL A 5 8.73 -10.35 -11.30
N VAL A 6 8.78 -9.04 -11.49
CA VAL A 6 7.90 -8.07 -10.80
C VAL A 6 6.88 -7.50 -11.77
N SER A 7 5.63 -7.36 -11.33
CA SER A 7 4.58 -6.61 -12.00
C SER A 7 3.93 -5.64 -11.02
N ILE A 8 3.52 -4.47 -11.48
CA ILE A 8 2.88 -3.44 -10.66
C ILE A 8 1.46 -3.22 -11.15
N ILE A 9 0.52 -3.13 -10.20
CA ILE A 9 -0.85 -2.69 -10.42
C ILE A 9 -1.06 -1.42 -9.61
N ASP A 10 -1.39 -0.30 -10.27
CA ASP A 10 -1.65 0.99 -9.62
C ASP A 10 -2.70 1.77 -10.41
N SER A 11 -3.59 2.48 -9.73
CA SER A 11 -4.59 3.33 -10.38
C SER A 11 -4.03 4.67 -10.87
N LEU A 12 -2.84 5.04 -10.43
CA LEU A 12 -2.19 6.34 -10.65
C LEU A 12 -3.03 7.56 -10.19
N GLN A 13 -4.03 7.34 -9.31
CA GLN A 13 -4.91 8.41 -8.81
C GLN A 13 -4.25 9.25 -7.72
N VAL A 14 -3.27 8.70 -7.01
CA VAL A 14 -2.58 9.38 -5.91
C VAL A 14 -1.12 9.58 -6.27
N ASN A 15 -0.58 10.77 -5.99
CA ASN A 15 0.81 11.13 -6.29
C ASN A 15 1.21 10.87 -7.75
N ASN A 16 0.34 11.21 -8.69
CA ASN A 16 0.59 11.07 -10.11
C ASN A 16 1.00 12.40 -10.76
N LEU A 17 1.54 12.31 -11.99
CA LEU A 17 1.97 13.48 -12.75
C LEU A 17 0.83 14.47 -13.01
N ALA A 18 -0.38 13.99 -13.32
CA ALA A 18 -1.52 14.83 -13.62
C ALA A 18 -2.00 15.62 -12.38
N SER A 19 -2.05 14.99 -11.20
CA SER A 19 -2.47 15.67 -9.97
C SER A 19 -1.52 16.80 -9.57
N PHE A 20 -0.22 16.66 -9.83
CA PHE A 20 0.78 17.70 -9.55
C PHE A 20 0.88 18.75 -10.67
N SER A 21 0.53 18.42 -11.91
CA SER A 21 0.50 19.41 -12.99
C SER A 21 -0.72 20.32 -12.95
N ALA A 22 -1.85 19.85 -12.42
CA ALA A 22 -3.11 20.59 -12.37
C ALA A 22 -3.19 21.63 -11.23
N THR A 23 -2.29 21.59 -10.24
CA THR A 23 -2.29 22.55 -9.14
C THR A 23 -1.59 23.85 -9.53
N SER A 24 -2.26 24.98 -9.31
CA SER A 24 -1.74 26.33 -9.60
C SER A 24 -0.73 26.87 -8.58
N GLU A 25 -0.41 26.09 -7.54
CA GLU A 25 0.56 26.52 -6.53
C GLU A 25 1.99 26.35 -7.03
N ASP A 26 2.68 27.46 -7.22
CA ASP A 26 4.14 27.57 -7.45
C ASP A 26 4.92 27.16 -6.19
N SER A 27 4.87 25.91 -5.81
CA SER A 27 5.70 25.44 -4.71
C SER A 27 6.99 24.84 -5.25
N VAL A 28 8.11 25.20 -4.65
CA VAL A 28 9.44 24.59 -4.93
C VAL A 28 9.37 23.07 -4.85
N ASN A 29 8.50 22.54 -4.03
CA ASN A 29 8.25 21.13 -3.87
C ASN A 29 7.61 20.50 -5.11
N ARG A 30 6.78 21.22 -5.90
CA ARG A 30 6.11 20.68 -7.07
C ARG A 30 7.10 20.22 -8.15
N VAL A 31 8.07 21.04 -8.47
CA VAL A 31 9.09 20.71 -9.47
C VAL A 31 9.89 19.47 -9.02
N LEU A 32 10.24 19.42 -7.74
CA LEU A 32 10.94 18.28 -7.15
C LEU A 32 10.08 17.01 -7.21
N TYR A 33 8.80 17.08 -6.85
CA TYR A 33 7.88 15.95 -6.92
C TYR A 33 7.73 15.41 -8.35
N LEU A 34 7.56 16.31 -9.33
CA LEU A 34 7.47 15.92 -10.74
C LEU A 34 8.76 15.23 -11.23
N ARG A 35 9.92 15.75 -10.84
CA ARG A 35 11.21 15.12 -11.17
C ARG A 35 11.32 13.73 -10.57
N ILE A 36 10.95 13.55 -9.31
CA ILE A 36 10.99 12.25 -8.62
C ILE A 36 10.00 11.26 -9.24
N LEU A 37 8.79 11.71 -9.59
CA LEU A 37 7.81 10.85 -10.27
C LEU A 37 8.30 10.40 -11.65
N ASN A 38 8.86 11.31 -12.44
CA ASN A 38 9.45 10.98 -13.74
C ASN A 38 10.64 10.00 -13.58
N GLU A 39 11.49 10.22 -12.58
CA GLU A 39 12.61 9.31 -12.30
C GLU A 39 12.12 7.91 -11.92
N ARG A 40 11.08 7.81 -11.08
CA ARG A 40 10.46 6.51 -10.75
C ARG A 40 9.93 5.80 -11.98
N GLN A 41 9.21 6.51 -12.86
CA GLN A 41 8.69 5.95 -14.11
C GLN A 41 9.84 5.46 -15.01
N ARG A 42 10.89 6.28 -15.17
CA ARG A 42 12.06 5.90 -15.94
C ARG A 42 12.72 4.63 -15.41
N LEU A 43 12.89 4.52 -14.09
CA LEU A 43 13.46 3.32 -13.46
C LEU A 43 12.64 2.06 -13.70
N LEU A 44 11.31 2.17 -13.71
CA LEU A 44 10.44 1.04 -14.05
C LEU A 44 10.59 0.62 -15.51
N GLN A 45 10.67 1.60 -16.43
CA GLN A 45 10.88 1.37 -17.85
C GLN A 45 12.26 0.75 -18.11
N ASP A 46 13.32 1.30 -17.52
CA ASP A 46 14.70 0.80 -17.66
C ASP A 46 14.85 -0.64 -17.13
N ALA A 47 14.04 -0.99 -16.13
CA ALA A 47 14.01 -2.34 -15.56
C ALA A 47 12.99 -3.28 -16.23
N GLU A 48 12.31 -2.80 -17.28
CA GLU A 48 11.28 -3.53 -18.02
C GLU A 48 10.15 -4.10 -17.10
N ILE A 49 9.82 -3.37 -16.01
CA ILE A 49 8.78 -3.77 -15.07
C ILE A 49 7.40 -3.37 -15.62
N PRO A 50 6.50 -4.31 -15.93
CA PRO A 50 5.17 -4.00 -16.41
C PRO A 50 4.34 -3.26 -15.34
N LEU A 51 3.73 -2.14 -15.72
CA LEU A 51 2.80 -1.36 -14.93
C LEU A 51 1.39 -1.46 -15.54
N PHE A 52 0.49 -2.10 -14.82
CA PHE A 52 -0.92 -2.21 -15.18
C PHE A 52 -1.68 -1.06 -14.50
N VAL A 53 -2.21 -0.14 -15.31
CA VAL A 53 -3.02 0.98 -14.78
C VAL A 53 -4.42 0.48 -14.49
N GLN A 54 -4.65 0.10 -13.24
CA GLN A 54 -5.92 -0.48 -12.80
C GLN A 54 -6.22 -0.09 -11.35
N ASP A 55 -7.48 0.30 -11.10
CA ASP A 55 -7.97 0.55 -9.75
C ASP A 55 -8.26 -0.78 -9.03
N ALA A 56 -7.56 -1.04 -7.94
CA ALA A 56 -7.73 -2.25 -7.12
C ALA A 56 -9.10 -2.34 -6.42
N ARG A 57 -9.90 -1.27 -6.43
CA ARG A 57 -11.30 -1.29 -5.99
C ARG A 57 -12.21 -1.99 -6.98
N ASN A 58 -11.81 -2.08 -8.24
CA ASN A 58 -12.53 -2.86 -9.24
C ASN A 58 -12.15 -4.34 -9.11
N TYR A 59 -12.94 -5.07 -8.33
CA TYR A 59 -12.71 -6.47 -8.01
C TYR A 59 -12.55 -7.36 -9.25
N HIS A 60 -13.44 -7.22 -10.22
CA HIS A 60 -13.42 -8.08 -11.42
C HIS A 60 -12.17 -7.85 -12.29
N ALA A 61 -11.78 -6.59 -12.46
CA ALA A 61 -10.57 -6.25 -13.20
C ALA A 61 -9.31 -6.73 -12.48
N LEU A 62 -9.27 -6.60 -11.14
CA LEU A 62 -8.18 -7.11 -10.33
C LEU A 62 -8.07 -8.63 -10.42
N CYS A 63 -9.19 -9.35 -10.30
CA CYS A 63 -9.22 -10.81 -10.46
C CYS A 63 -8.72 -11.25 -11.83
N LYS A 64 -9.11 -10.54 -12.89
CA LYS A 64 -8.63 -10.82 -14.24
C LYS A 64 -7.11 -10.69 -14.32
N LEU A 65 -6.55 -9.60 -13.84
CA LEU A 65 -5.10 -9.38 -13.83
C LEU A 65 -4.35 -10.42 -13.00
N ILE A 66 -4.82 -10.75 -11.80
CA ILE A 66 -4.21 -11.81 -10.96
C ILE A 66 -4.22 -13.16 -11.68
N ASN A 67 -5.31 -13.49 -12.39
CA ASN A 67 -5.40 -14.73 -13.17
C ASN A 67 -4.47 -14.73 -14.39
N GLU A 68 -4.25 -13.59 -15.02
CA GLU A 68 -3.34 -13.45 -16.18
C GLU A 68 -1.87 -13.48 -15.75
N ILE A 69 -1.51 -12.72 -14.70
CA ILE A 69 -0.14 -12.61 -14.19
C ILE A 69 0.28 -13.91 -13.46
N LYS A 70 -0.66 -14.54 -12.74
CA LYS A 70 -0.42 -15.71 -11.88
C LYS A 70 0.75 -15.52 -10.92
N PRO A 71 0.73 -14.47 -10.09
CA PRO A 71 1.83 -14.17 -9.20
C PRO A 71 1.95 -15.26 -8.12
N GLN A 72 3.18 -15.62 -7.76
CA GLN A 72 3.43 -16.46 -6.58
C GLN A 72 3.26 -15.66 -5.29
N VAL A 73 3.64 -14.39 -5.31
CA VAL A 73 3.56 -13.51 -4.14
C VAL A 73 2.80 -12.23 -4.49
N VAL A 74 1.89 -11.83 -3.62
CA VAL A 74 1.22 -10.52 -3.71
C VAL A 74 1.69 -9.64 -2.57
N ILE A 75 2.15 -8.42 -2.90
CA ILE A 75 2.54 -7.40 -1.92
C ILE A 75 1.50 -6.28 -1.96
N GLN A 76 0.69 -6.17 -0.91
CA GLN A 76 -0.37 -5.18 -0.79
C GLN A 76 0.16 -3.88 -0.17
N LEU A 77 0.39 -2.89 -1.04
CA LEU A 77 0.82 -1.54 -0.67
C LEU A 77 -0.30 -0.50 -0.85
N ALA A 78 -1.30 -0.80 -1.70
CA ALA A 78 -2.37 0.14 -2.04
C ALA A 78 -3.19 0.53 -0.81
N ALA A 79 -3.08 1.78 -0.39
CA ALA A 79 -3.81 2.37 0.73
C ALA A 79 -3.62 3.90 0.75
N VAL A 80 -4.48 4.61 1.48
CA VAL A 80 -4.19 5.99 1.88
C VAL A 80 -3.05 5.97 2.90
N SER A 81 -1.95 6.65 2.61
CA SER A 81 -0.71 6.58 3.39
C SER A 81 -0.54 7.66 4.46
N HIS A 82 -1.53 8.56 4.63
CA HIS A 82 -1.43 9.71 5.51
C HIS A 82 -2.55 9.75 6.56
N ALA A 83 -2.21 9.68 7.86
CA ALA A 83 -3.16 9.74 8.96
C ALA A 83 -4.04 11.01 8.94
N ASN A 84 -3.43 12.19 8.70
CA ASN A 84 -4.18 13.44 8.62
C ASN A 84 -5.19 13.47 7.46
N LYS A 85 -4.84 12.87 6.31
CA LYS A 85 -5.77 12.74 5.17
C LYS A 85 -6.89 11.78 5.52
N SER A 86 -6.59 10.69 6.20
CA SER A 86 -7.57 9.70 6.64
C SER A 86 -8.60 10.28 7.61
N ASN A 87 -8.17 11.14 8.54
CA ASN A 87 -9.08 11.80 9.48
C ASN A 87 -9.97 12.87 8.81
N LYS A 88 -9.50 13.48 7.70
CA LYS A 88 -10.29 14.47 6.94
C LYS A 88 -11.33 13.83 6.04
N ASP A 89 -11.04 12.67 5.49
CA ASP A 89 -11.93 11.94 4.59
C ASP A 89 -11.92 10.44 4.94
N PRO A 90 -12.67 10.04 5.99
CA PRO A 90 -12.75 8.63 6.42
C PRO A 90 -13.37 7.72 5.36
N TYR A 91 -14.38 8.21 4.63
CA TYR A 91 -15.08 7.43 3.61
C TYR A 91 -14.13 7.00 2.48
N SER A 92 -13.45 7.96 1.88
CA SER A 92 -12.47 7.68 0.82
C SER A 92 -11.30 6.83 1.35
N THR A 93 -10.88 7.06 2.60
CA THR A 93 -9.82 6.28 3.22
C THR A 93 -10.20 4.82 3.39
N PHE A 94 -11.40 4.53 3.84
CA PHE A 94 -11.91 3.15 3.93
C PHE A 94 -11.91 2.49 2.55
N ASP A 95 -12.49 3.15 1.56
CA ASP A 95 -12.61 2.60 0.21
C ASP A 95 -11.24 2.33 -0.46
N HIS A 96 -10.31 3.26 -0.34
CA HIS A 96 -8.96 3.10 -0.90
C HIS A 96 -8.01 2.22 -0.08
N SER A 97 -8.31 1.93 1.18
CA SER A 97 -7.43 1.14 2.04
C SER A 97 -8.00 -0.24 2.32
N PHE A 98 -9.23 -0.30 2.82
CA PHE A 98 -9.81 -1.55 3.28
C PHE A 98 -10.46 -2.33 2.14
N ARG A 99 -11.18 -1.66 1.24
CA ARG A 99 -11.77 -2.28 0.04
C ARG A 99 -10.70 -2.85 -0.88
N THR A 100 -9.62 -2.11 -1.13
CA THR A 100 -8.52 -2.62 -1.95
C THR A 100 -7.84 -3.84 -1.33
N LEU A 101 -7.69 -3.87 0.00
CA LEU A 101 -7.17 -5.03 0.72
C LEU A 101 -8.11 -6.24 0.60
N GLU A 102 -9.40 -6.04 0.86
CA GLU A 102 -10.41 -7.11 0.72
C GLU A 102 -10.37 -7.73 -0.68
N ASN A 103 -10.41 -6.88 -1.71
CA ASN A 103 -10.35 -7.32 -3.09
C ASN A 103 -9.06 -8.09 -3.41
N ALA A 104 -7.91 -7.61 -2.91
CA ALA A 104 -6.63 -8.26 -3.12
C ALA A 104 -6.55 -9.62 -2.42
N LEU A 105 -7.03 -9.73 -1.19
CA LEU A 105 -7.10 -11.00 -0.45
C LEU A 105 -8.01 -12.00 -1.16
N ASP A 106 -9.21 -11.56 -1.55
CA ASP A 106 -10.16 -12.46 -2.21
C ASP A 106 -9.66 -12.91 -3.59
N ALA A 107 -9.05 -12.03 -4.36
CA ALA A 107 -8.42 -12.37 -5.64
C ALA A 107 -7.21 -13.31 -5.46
N SER A 108 -6.53 -13.26 -4.32
CA SER A 108 -5.33 -14.04 -4.02
C SER A 108 -5.61 -15.40 -3.41
N LYS A 109 -6.71 -15.56 -2.67
CA LYS A 109 -7.03 -16.82 -1.99
C LYS A 109 -6.99 -18.00 -2.96
N LYS A 110 -6.32 -19.09 -2.58
CA LYS A 110 -6.14 -20.32 -3.37
C LYS A 110 -5.41 -20.12 -4.73
N ARG A 111 -4.75 -18.97 -4.95
CA ARG A 111 -4.06 -18.66 -6.21
C ARG A 111 -2.60 -18.24 -6.02
N VAL A 112 -2.26 -17.66 -4.87
CA VAL A 112 -0.90 -17.23 -4.57
C VAL A 112 -0.31 -18.07 -3.45
N GLU A 113 1.01 -18.17 -3.44
CA GLU A 113 1.75 -18.92 -2.43
C GLU A 113 1.97 -18.11 -1.15
N HIS A 114 2.00 -16.78 -1.26
CA HIS A 114 2.22 -15.90 -0.12
C HIS A 114 1.62 -14.51 -0.32
N PHE A 115 1.04 -13.94 0.74
CA PHE A 115 0.48 -12.59 0.76
C PHE A 115 1.22 -11.71 1.77
N ILE A 116 1.77 -10.60 1.32
CA ILE A 116 2.48 -9.65 2.18
C ILE A 116 1.65 -8.39 2.34
N TYR A 117 1.26 -8.10 3.58
CA TYR A 117 0.47 -6.91 3.92
C TYR A 117 1.32 -5.86 4.62
N PHE A 118 1.38 -4.66 4.03
CA PHE A 118 2.01 -3.51 4.67
C PHE A 118 1.02 -2.80 5.58
N SER A 119 1.11 -3.11 6.87
CA SER A 119 0.43 -2.44 7.97
C SER A 119 1.15 -1.12 8.34
N SER A 120 1.28 -0.80 9.60
CA SER A 120 1.98 0.40 10.08
C SER A 120 2.29 0.27 11.57
N SER A 121 3.33 0.92 12.06
CA SER A 121 3.57 1.09 13.50
C SER A 121 2.46 1.87 14.22
N MET A 122 1.60 2.60 13.49
CA MET A 122 0.45 3.29 14.08
C MET A 122 -0.63 2.35 14.65
N VAL A 123 -0.53 1.05 14.42
CA VAL A 123 -1.39 0.05 15.06
C VAL A 123 -1.13 -0.05 16.57
N TYR A 124 0.07 0.31 17.04
CA TYR A 124 0.40 0.30 18.46
C TYR A 124 -0.22 1.47 19.25
N GLY A 125 -0.57 2.57 18.58
CA GLY A 125 -1.03 3.80 19.24
C GLY A 125 0.11 4.51 19.97
N HIS A 126 -0.12 4.88 21.23
CA HIS A 126 0.94 5.41 22.09
C HIS A 126 1.89 4.31 22.52
N PHE A 127 3.18 4.57 22.40
CA PHE A 127 4.20 3.69 22.95
C PHE A 127 4.27 3.92 24.46
N HIS A 128 4.01 2.88 25.24
CA HIS A 128 4.14 2.93 26.69
C HIS A 128 5.57 2.61 27.15
N ASP A 129 6.32 1.89 26.32
CA ASP A 129 7.70 1.50 26.54
C ASP A 129 8.66 2.24 25.60
N VAL A 130 9.96 2.16 25.90
CA VAL A 130 11.03 2.76 25.08
C VAL A 130 11.04 2.16 23.66
N ALA A 131 10.65 0.91 23.53
CA ALA A 131 10.55 0.20 22.26
C ALA A 131 9.31 -0.70 22.24
N VAL A 132 8.80 -0.94 21.04
CA VAL A 132 7.72 -1.91 20.78
C VAL A 132 8.27 -3.09 19.99
N THR A 133 7.69 -4.25 20.22
CA THR A 133 7.93 -5.47 19.45
C THR A 133 6.65 -5.90 18.75
N GLU A 134 6.71 -6.91 17.92
CA GLU A 134 5.56 -7.48 17.23
C GLU A 134 4.50 -8.02 18.21
N GLU A 135 4.92 -8.43 19.40
CA GLU A 135 4.05 -8.95 20.48
C GLU A 135 3.43 -7.85 21.34
N SER A 136 3.84 -6.60 21.17
CA SER A 136 3.28 -5.48 21.93
C SER A 136 1.82 -5.26 21.60
N ASN A 137 1.04 -4.87 22.62
CA ASN A 137 -0.40 -4.62 22.46
C ASN A 137 -0.68 -3.55 21.41
N CYS A 138 -1.62 -3.84 20.54
CA CYS A 138 -2.10 -2.90 19.54
C CYS A 138 -3.30 -2.12 20.08
N ASN A 139 -3.18 -0.80 20.10
CA ASN A 139 -4.27 0.12 20.49
C ASN A 139 -4.28 1.32 19.53
N PRO A 140 -4.69 1.12 18.26
CA PRO A 140 -4.56 2.13 17.23
C PRO A 140 -5.36 3.39 17.54
N LEU A 141 -4.77 4.55 17.21
CA LEU A 141 -5.40 5.85 17.32
C LEU A 141 -5.73 6.41 15.92
N GLY A 142 -6.92 7.00 15.81
CA GLY A 142 -7.42 7.58 14.57
C GLY A 142 -7.77 6.57 13.48
N ILE A 143 -8.34 7.07 12.39
CA ILE A 143 -8.91 6.24 11.31
C ILE A 143 -7.86 5.39 10.62
N TYR A 144 -6.70 5.97 10.32
CA TYR A 144 -5.62 5.26 9.62
C TYR A 144 -5.11 4.05 10.39
N GLY A 145 -4.76 4.23 11.67
CA GLY A 145 -4.29 3.14 12.53
C GLY A 145 -5.34 2.04 12.70
N ALA A 146 -6.60 2.44 12.91
CA ALA A 146 -7.72 1.52 13.06
C ALA A 146 -7.92 0.66 11.79
N LEU A 147 -7.89 1.28 10.60
CA LEU A 147 -8.02 0.54 9.33
C LEU A 147 -6.84 -0.38 9.05
N LYS A 148 -5.61 0.04 9.40
CA LYS A 148 -4.43 -0.82 9.28
C LYS A 148 -4.53 -2.03 10.19
N TYR A 149 -4.93 -1.85 11.45
CA TYR A 149 -5.11 -2.95 12.40
C TYR A 149 -6.29 -3.86 12.02
N GLY A 150 -7.41 -3.30 11.59
CA GLY A 150 -8.52 -4.07 11.04
C GLY A 150 -8.10 -4.90 9.82
N GLY A 151 -7.25 -4.32 8.96
CA GLY A 151 -6.64 -5.03 7.83
C GLY A 151 -5.79 -6.23 8.25
N GLU A 152 -5.00 -6.12 9.33
CA GLU A 152 -4.25 -7.26 9.89
C GLU A 152 -5.18 -8.39 10.31
N LYS A 153 -6.30 -8.06 11.00
CA LYS A 153 -7.30 -9.05 11.40
C LYS A 153 -7.94 -9.74 10.20
N LEU A 154 -8.19 -8.99 9.13
CA LEU A 154 -8.72 -9.54 7.89
C LEU A 154 -7.72 -10.50 7.22
N VAL A 155 -6.45 -10.15 7.14
CA VAL A 155 -5.38 -11.02 6.61
C VAL A 155 -5.29 -12.33 7.40
N ILE A 156 -5.31 -12.24 8.74
CA ILE A 156 -5.29 -13.41 9.63
C ILE A 156 -6.52 -14.29 9.39
N ALA A 157 -7.71 -13.68 9.25
CA ALA A 157 -8.94 -14.42 8.99
C ALA A 157 -8.89 -15.16 7.63
N TYR A 158 -8.31 -14.55 6.59
CA TYR A 158 -8.13 -15.23 5.30
C TYR A 158 -7.15 -16.42 5.38
N ASN A 159 -6.12 -16.33 6.21
CA ASN A 159 -5.27 -17.48 6.51
C ASN A 159 -6.06 -18.59 7.21
N GLN A 160 -6.82 -18.25 8.26
CA GLN A 160 -7.60 -19.24 9.04
C GLN A 160 -8.65 -19.97 8.20
N VAL A 161 -9.27 -19.29 7.23
CA VAL A 161 -10.39 -19.85 6.44
C VAL A 161 -9.92 -20.46 5.13
N PHE A 162 -8.90 -19.91 4.51
CA PHE A 162 -8.46 -20.30 3.15
C PHE A 162 -7.02 -20.79 3.09
N ASP A 163 -6.34 -20.93 4.24
CA ASP A 163 -4.93 -21.36 4.31
C ASP A 163 -3.99 -20.46 3.50
N LEU A 164 -4.31 -19.15 3.34
CA LEU A 164 -3.47 -18.21 2.62
C LEU A 164 -2.25 -17.81 3.46
N PRO A 165 -1.02 -18.26 3.13
CA PRO A 165 0.16 -17.88 3.87
C PRO A 165 0.41 -16.37 3.78
N TYR A 166 0.81 -15.76 4.89
CA TYR A 166 0.96 -14.30 4.94
C TYR A 166 2.17 -13.84 5.74
N THR A 167 2.56 -12.60 5.48
CA THR A 167 3.43 -11.78 6.34
C THR A 167 2.81 -10.42 6.54
N ILE A 168 2.76 -9.94 7.79
CA ILE A 168 2.36 -8.57 8.12
C ILE A 168 3.61 -7.78 8.44
N VAL A 169 3.83 -6.67 7.73
CA VAL A 169 4.95 -5.75 7.94
C VAL A 169 4.42 -4.47 8.58
N ARG A 170 4.97 -4.07 9.73
CA ARG A 170 4.59 -2.85 10.47
C ARG A 170 5.71 -1.80 10.39
N PRO A 171 5.90 -1.13 9.25
CA PRO A 171 6.96 -0.13 9.13
C PRO A 171 6.63 1.10 9.97
N SER A 172 7.66 1.77 10.51
CA SER A 172 7.51 3.05 11.18
C SER A 172 7.62 4.20 10.16
N ALA A 173 8.80 4.76 9.94
CA ALA A 173 9.05 5.77 8.94
C ALA A 173 9.88 5.19 7.81
N LEU A 174 9.43 5.39 6.58
CA LEU A 174 10.19 5.03 5.38
C LEU A 174 10.99 6.26 4.95
N TYR A 175 12.28 6.07 4.74
CA TYR A 175 13.20 7.10 4.25
C TYR A 175 14.14 6.50 3.19
N GLY A 176 14.80 7.35 2.44
CA GLY A 176 15.75 6.93 1.42
C GLY A 176 15.68 7.79 0.17
N GLU A 177 16.36 7.35 -0.86
CA GLU A 177 16.36 8.04 -2.15
C GLU A 177 14.94 8.20 -2.70
N ARG A 178 14.68 9.36 -3.31
CA ARG A 178 13.36 9.70 -3.89
C ARG A 178 12.21 9.75 -2.88
N CYS A 179 12.51 9.77 -1.58
CA CYS A 179 11.53 10.04 -0.56
C CYS A 179 11.39 11.55 -0.38
N VAL A 180 10.17 12.06 -0.56
CA VAL A 180 9.84 13.48 -0.38
C VAL A 180 8.99 13.70 0.88
N SER A 181 8.85 12.68 1.70
CA SER A 181 8.12 12.76 2.95
C SER A 181 8.92 13.55 4.00
N ARG A 182 8.28 14.55 4.62
CA ARG A 182 8.85 15.28 5.77
C ARG A 182 8.69 14.50 7.10
N ARG A 183 8.60 13.18 7.04
CA ARG A 183 8.31 12.32 8.19
C ARG A 183 9.59 11.70 8.80
N VAL A 184 10.66 12.44 8.79
CA VAL A 184 11.87 12.07 9.53
C VAL A 184 12.12 13.15 10.57
#